data_d90b6377ced88e7b874e632dbbf0ff62
#
_entry.id   d90b6377ced88e7b874e632dbbf0ff62
#
_cell.length_a   1.000
_cell.length_b   1.000
_cell.length_c   1.000
_cell.angle_alpha   90.00
_cell.angle_beta   90.00
_cell.angle_gamma   90.00
#
_symmetry.space_group_name_H-M   'P 1'
#
loop_
_entity.id
_entity.type
_entity.pdbx_description
1 polymer ?
#
loop_
_entity_poly.entity_id
_entity_poly.type
_entity_poly.pdbx_seq_one_letter_code
_entity_poly.pdbx_strand_id
1 'polypeptide(L)'
;MENNNTTLIHAARLADGVSKSSQHERGILVADGRITAVGPTAQIKQNARPDIETINLGDVTITPGLIDGHTHLSLAGDGRDYAAMFSENDEMMMLTGAHNLQLHLAAGITTLREHGARNKVGFLLKEGLSRGYIAGPRMQVSGRPITCTGGHFHMCNEEADGPGEIRRSVRRLVHEGADYLKIMASGGGTAGTIPGRASFSVEELHAAVHEAHHFHKLTAAHCRAKESMQRAVEAGIDLMEHAEFLDPDHQMRFDPDLADKMAECDIWISPTLQAWTQYGRIVELESKQVEDDLPEFEASELQSLRARAETRLEVMRRMLEHCKMERIVPGTDSGVGSLCFGHLDYDLRLLVEVGFTPGEALLSATRISAEALGIERDLGTIEPGKVADLAAFKGDPTKDVLALSEVVAVFQGGVRVS
;
A
#
# COMPACT_ATOMS: atom_id res chain seq x y z
N MET A 1 14.58 36.50 13.18
CA MET A 1 13.17 36.60 12.79
C MET A 1 12.77 35.19 12.38
N GLU A 2 12.07 34.47 13.24
CA GLU A 2 11.52 33.14 12.90
C GLU A 2 10.49 33.37 11.78
N ASN A 3 10.82 32.95 10.58
CA ASN A 3 9.86 32.82 9.49
C ASN A 3 8.91 31.65 9.87
N ASN A 4 7.94 31.93 10.73
CA ASN A 4 6.83 31.01 10.97
C ASN A 4 6.00 30.95 9.68
N ASN A 5 6.35 30.02 8.83
CA ASN A 5 5.65 29.76 7.57
C ASN A 5 4.30 29.10 7.90
N THR A 6 3.33 29.95 8.31
CA THR A 6 2.00 29.48 8.69
C THR A 6 1.07 29.64 7.51
N THR A 7 0.44 28.57 7.07
CA THR A 7 -0.47 28.53 5.91
C THR A 7 -1.83 27.96 6.33
N LEU A 8 -2.90 28.59 5.92
CA LEU A 8 -4.27 28.05 6.01
C LEU A 8 -4.64 27.37 4.70
N ILE A 9 -4.87 26.08 4.73
CA ILE A 9 -5.36 25.28 3.59
C ILE A 9 -6.83 24.97 3.84
N HIS A 10 -7.72 25.27 2.88
CA HIS A 10 -9.14 24.95 3.00
C HIS A 10 -9.81 24.64 1.65
N ALA A 11 -10.92 23.94 1.72
CA ALA A 11 -11.76 23.59 0.58
C ALA A 11 -13.24 23.49 1.01
N ALA A 12 -14.12 23.17 0.08
CA ALA A 12 -15.53 22.97 0.37
C ALA A 12 -15.76 21.79 1.34
N ARG A 13 -14.93 20.74 1.28
CA ARG A 13 -15.05 19.54 2.10
C ARG A 13 -13.71 19.10 2.69
N LEU A 14 -13.78 18.45 3.84
CA LEU A 14 -12.64 17.81 4.53
C LEU A 14 -13.08 16.44 5.04
N ALA A 15 -12.41 15.37 4.63
CA ALA A 15 -12.46 14.05 5.23
C ALA A 15 -11.24 13.89 6.15
N ASP A 16 -11.47 13.87 7.46
CA ASP A 16 -10.38 13.99 8.46
C ASP A 16 -9.57 12.70 8.68
N GLY A 17 -10.00 11.57 8.08
CA GLY A 17 -9.40 10.25 8.34
C GLY A 17 -9.83 9.63 9.67
N VAL A 18 -10.72 10.28 10.43
CA VAL A 18 -11.31 9.76 11.67
C VAL A 18 -12.74 9.30 11.42
N SER A 19 -13.52 10.17 10.77
CA SER A 19 -14.92 9.92 10.41
C SER A 19 -15.03 9.27 9.03
N LYS A 20 -16.08 8.43 8.84
CA LYS A 20 -16.40 7.82 7.53
C LYS A 20 -17.03 8.80 6.52
N SER A 21 -17.21 10.07 6.89
CA SER A 21 -17.86 11.09 6.07
C SER A 21 -17.09 12.39 6.09
N SER A 22 -17.18 13.16 5.01
CA SER A 22 -16.61 14.50 4.91
C SER A 22 -17.42 15.53 5.71
N GLN A 23 -16.72 16.59 6.16
CA GLN A 23 -17.27 17.77 6.84
C GLN A 23 -17.15 18.99 5.92
N HIS A 24 -18.11 19.91 5.98
CA HIS A 24 -18.10 21.11 5.14
C HIS A 24 -17.39 22.29 5.82
N GLU A 25 -16.87 23.22 4.99
CA GLU A 25 -16.30 24.51 5.40
C GLU A 25 -15.23 24.41 6.49
N ARG A 26 -14.38 23.38 6.42
CA ARG A 26 -13.28 23.16 7.35
C ARG A 26 -11.96 23.62 6.75
N GLY A 27 -11.11 24.16 7.60
CA GLY A 27 -9.74 24.55 7.26
C GLY A 27 -8.72 23.84 8.14
N ILE A 28 -7.50 23.80 7.63
CA ILE A 28 -6.31 23.20 8.26
C ILE A 28 -5.27 24.31 8.38
N LEU A 29 -4.87 24.63 9.59
CA LEU A 29 -3.76 25.55 9.83
C LEU A 29 -2.48 24.73 9.96
N VAL A 30 -1.49 25.06 9.13
CA VAL A 30 -0.21 24.37 9.07
C VAL A 30 0.91 25.33 9.46
N ALA A 31 1.81 24.91 10.32
CA ALA A 31 3.05 25.61 10.63
C ALA A 31 4.20 24.61 10.74
N ASP A 32 5.34 24.94 10.14
CA ASP A 32 6.56 24.12 10.17
C ASP A 32 6.32 22.64 9.73
N GLY A 33 5.47 22.46 8.72
CA GLY A 33 5.13 21.16 8.17
C GLY A 33 4.12 20.33 8.98
N ARG A 34 3.63 20.86 10.11
CA ARG A 34 2.67 20.17 10.98
C ARG A 34 1.35 20.91 11.07
N ILE A 35 0.29 20.15 11.28
CA ILE A 35 -1.05 20.65 11.52
C ILE A 35 -1.10 21.24 12.93
N THR A 36 -1.48 22.52 13.06
CA THR A 36 -1.61 23.20 14.35
C THR A 36 -3.05 23.39 14.78
N ALA A 37 -3.98 23.50 13.82
CA ALA A 37 -5.42 23.54 14.10
C ALA A 37 -6.24 22.98 12.93
N VAL A 38 -7.38 22.40 13.26
CA VAL A 38 -8.41 21.95 12.31
C VAL A 38 -9.77 22.43 12.83
N GLY A 39 -10.57 23.07 11.98
CA GLY A 39 -11.85 23.60 12.45
C GLY A 39 -12.64 24.34 11.35
N PRO A 40 -13.75 24.98 11.70
CA PRO A 40 -14.47 25.85 10.77
C PRO A 40 -13.53 26.92 10.20
N THR A 41 -13.47 27.04 8.89
CA THR A 41 -12.56 27.96 8.19
C THR A 41 -12.68 29.40 8.70
N ALA A 42 -13.91 29.87 8.94
CA ALA A 42 -14.16 31.22 9.46
C ALA A 42 -13.53 31.43 10.85
N GLN A 43 -13.63 30.45 11.75
CA GLN A 43 -13.06 30.51 13.09
C GLN A 43 -11.51 30.49 13.05
N ILE A 44 -10.92 29.69 12.20
CA ILE A 44 -9.45 29.64 12.05
C ILE A 44 -8.97 31.00 11.52
N LYS A 45 -9.62 31.58 10.49
CA LYS A 45 -9.29 32.92 9.95
C LYS A 45 -9.40 34.03 11.01
N GLN A 46 -10.42 33.95 11.87
CA GLN A 46 -10.61 34.97 12.94
C GLN A 46 -9.48 34.88 13.99
N ASN A 47 -8.98 33.71 14.29
CA ASN A 47 -7.96 33.47 15.33
C ASN A 47 -6.52 33.51 14.79
N ALA A 48 -6.35 33.49 13.48
CA ALA A 48 -5.04 33.55 12.83
C ALA A 48 -4.57 35.03 12.67
N ARG A 49 -3.28 35.22 12.38
CA ARG A 49 -2.75 36.54 12.01
C ARG A 49 -3.40 37.01 10.71
N PRO A 50 -3.61 38.32 10.53
CA PRO A 50 -4.27 38.86 9.34
C PRO A 50 -3.53 38.61 8.02
N ASP A 51 -2.23 38.35 8.07
CA ASP A 51 -1.30 38.22 6.95
C ASP A 51 -0.89 36.78 6.64
N ILE A 52 -1.61 35.78 7.19
CA ILE A 52 -1.29 34.36 6.88
C ILE A 52 -1.57 34.06 5.42
N GLU A 53 -0.69 33.26 4.83
CA GLU A 53 -0.94 32.67 3.52
C GLU A 53 -2.20 31.80 3.56
N THR A 54 -3.07 31.97 2.56
CA THR A 54 -4.32 31.18 2.48
C THR A 54 -4.41 30.51 1.11
N ILE A 55 -4.49 29.18 1.12
CA ILE A 55 -4.71 28.35 -0.06
C ILE A 55 -6.16 27.88 -0.04
N ASN A 56 -6.96 28.38 -0.97
CA ASN A 56 -8.33 27.94 -1.19
C ASN A 56 -8.37 27.00 -2.41
N LEU A 57 -8.70 25.74 -2.18
CA LEU A 57 -8.76 24.73 -3.23
C LEU A 57 -10.14 24.64 -3.92
N GLY A 58 -11.12 25.42 -3.45
CA GLY A 58 -12.46 25.46 -4.07
C GLY A 58 -13.32 24.25 -3.77
N ASP A 59 -14.06 23.76 -4.78
CA ASP A 59 -15.03 22.66 -4.66
C ASP A 59 -14.35 21.27 -4.76
N VAL A 60 -13.50 20.97 -3.80
CA VAL A 60 -12.82 19.69 -3.65
C VAL A 60 -12.97 19.13 -2.24
N THR A 61 -12.58 17.88 -2.04
CA THR A 61 -12.45 17.27 -0.72
C THR A 61 -10.97 17.09 -0.38
N ILE A 62 -10.51 17.69 0.74
CA ILE A 62 -9.19 17.42 1.30
C ILE A 62 -9.27 16.15 2.16
N THR A 63 -8.31 15.27 2.03
CA THR A 63 -8.13 14.05 2.83
C THR A 63 -6.72 14.02 3.43
N PRO A 64 -6.41 13.16 4.42
CA PRO A 64 -5.02 12.76 4.64
C PRO A 64 -4.44 12.25 3.34
N GLY A 65 -3.13 12.39 3.14
CA GLY A 65 -2.47 11.73 2.02
C GLY A 65 -2.68 10.22 2.08
N LEU A 66 -2.91 9.60 0.93
CA LEU A 66 -3.14 8.17 0.82
C LEU A 66 -1.87 7.39 1.16
N ILE A 67 -2.05 6.17 1.69
CA ILE A 67 -0.98 5.25 2.07
C ILE A 67 -1.15 3.97 1.27
N ASP A 68 -0.15 3.64 0.45
CA ASP A 68 -0.08 2.35 -0.26
C ASP A 68 0.74 1.35 0.57
N GLY A 69 0.08 0.30 1.04
CA GLY A 69 0.68 -0.70 1.92
C GLY A 69 1.62 -1.68 1.22
N HIS A 70 1.64 -1.74 -0.13
CA HIS A 70 2.38 -2.76 -0.87
C HIS A 70 2.81 -2.31 -2.27
N THR A 71 4.11 -2.09 -2.48
CA THR A 71 4.68 -1.72 -3.79
C THR A 71 6.02 -2.41 -4.05
N HIS A 72 6.41 -2.48 -5.33
CA HIS A 72 7.71 -2.94 -5.81
C HIS A 72 8.34 -1.87 -6.71
N LEU A 73 8.85 -0.80 -6.11
CA LEU A 73 9.28 0.42 -6.82
C LEU A 73 10.34 0.21 -7.90
N SER A 74 11.22 -0.75 -7.71
CA SER A 74 12.30 -1.03 -8.65
C SER A 74 11.89 -1.78 -9.91
N LEU A 75 10.62 -2.21 -10.00
CA LEU A 75 10.04 -2.92 -11.13
C LEU A 75 9.14 -1.99 -11.95
N ALA A 76 9.09 -2.21 -13.27
CA ALA A 76 8.43 -1.26 -14.17
C ALA A 76 6.90 -1.38 -14.25
N GLY A 77 6.32 -2.53 -13.91
CA GLY A 77 4.88 -2.78 -14.05
C GLY A 77 4.38 -2.75 -15.52
N ASP A 78 5.25 -3.07 -16.48
CA ASP A 78 5.03 -2.93 -17.92
C ASP A 78 4.67 -4.25 -18.63
N GLY A 79 4.34 -5.29 -17.87
CA GLY A 79 3.94 -6.59 -18.39
C GLY A 79 5.09 -7.56 -18.69
N ARG A 80 6.34 -7.15 -18.52
CA ARG A 80 7.48 -8.07 -18.62
C ARG A 80 7.45 -9.11 -17.50
N ASP A 81 8.00 -10.28 -17.76
CA ASP A 81 8.21 -11.29 -16.73
C ASP A 81 9.34 -10.91 -15.75
N TYR A 82 9.42 -11.60 -14.62
CA TYR A 82 10.43 -11.30 -13.61
C TYR A 82 11.86 -11.47 -14.12
N ALA A 83 12.13 -12.46 -14.98
CA ALA A 83 13.47 -12.69 -15.53
C ALA A 83 13.92 -11.49 -16.36
N ALA A 84 13.04 -10.93 -17.19
CA ALA A 84 13.30 -9.74 -17.98
C ALA A 84 13.48 -8.49 -17.09
N MET A 85 12.61 -8.28 -16.11
CA MET A 85 12.73 -7.15 -15.17
C MET A 85 14.02 -7.20 -14.35
N PHE A 86 14.37 -8.36 -13.80
CA PHE A 86 15.59 -8.53 -13.01
C PHE A 86 16.88 -8.69 -13.85
N SER A 87 16.81 -8.68 -15.19
CA SER A 87 17.98 -8.58 -16.06
C SER A 87 18.59 -7.18 -16.09
N GLU A 88 17.85 -6.16 -15.68
CA GLU A 88 18.33 -4.79 -15.58
C GLU A 88 19.36 -4.64 -14.45
N ASN A 89 20.28 -3.68 -14.58
CA ASN A 89 21.23 -3.37 -13.50
C ASN A 89 20.56 -2.53 -12.39
N ASP A 90 21.23 -2.41 -11.24
CA ASP A 90 20.70 -1.69 -10.07
C ASP A 90 20.48 -0.20 -10.34
N GLU A 91 21.34 0.41 -11.18
CA GLU A 91 21.25 1.81 -11.57
C GLU A 91 19.96 2.09 -12.36
N MET A 92 19.60 1.21 -13.30
CA MET A 92 18.36 1.33 -14.05
C MET A 92 17.16 1.09 -13.12
N MET A 93 17.21 0.09 -12.24
CA MET A 93 16.18 -0.15 -11.23
C MET A 93 15.98 1.06 -10.30
N MET A 94 17.03 1.79 -9.94
CA MET A 94 16.94 3.02 -9.17
C MET A 94 16.26 4.14 -9.95
N LEU A 95 16.57 4.32 -11.24
CA LEU A 95 15.92 5.31 -12.11
C LEU A 95 14.43 4.99 -12.29
N THR A 96 14.10 3.72 -12.51
CA THR A 96 12.73 3.22 -12.56
C THR A 96 12.00 3.52 -11.26
N GLY A 97 12.60 3.23 -10.12
CA GLY A 97 12.03 3.51 -8.80
C GLY A 97 11.80 5.00 -8.56
N ALA A 98 12.75 5.86 -8.95
CA ALA A 98 12.60 7.30 -8.83
C ALA A 98 11.46 7.86 -9.71
N HIS A 99 11.25 7.31 -10.90
CA HIS A 99 10.13 7.63 -11.76
C HIS A 99 8.79 7.18 -11.12
N ASN A 100 8.74 5.94 -10.66
CA ASN A 100 7.54 5.34 -10.07
C ASN A 100 7.06 6.07 -8.80
N LEU A 101 8.00 6.56 -7.98
CA LEU A 101 7.72 7.40 -6.82
C LEU A 101 6.93 8.67 -7.21
N GLN A 102 7.29 9.31 -8.32
CA GLN A 102 6.59 10.51 -8.79
C GLN A 102 5.17 10.21 -9.27
N LEU A 103 4.95 9.06 -9.92
CA LEU A 103 3.61 8.62 -10.33
C LEU A 103 2.70 8.41 -9.12
N HIS A 104 3.21 7.77 -8.06
CA HIS A 104 2.46 7.59 -6.82
C HIS A 104 2.13 8.93 -6.14
N LEU A 105 3.12 9.82 -6.03
CA LEU A 105 2.91 11.12 -5.42
C LEU A 105 1.85 11.94 -6.17
N ALA A 106 1.90 11.94 -7.51
CA ALA A 106 0.92 12.64 -8.35
C ALA A 106 -0.51 12.09 -8.17
N ALA A 107 -0.66 10.82 -7.78
CA ALA A 107 -1.94 10.17 -7.49
C ALA A 107 -2.46 10.41 -6.05
N GLY A 108 -1.83 11.29 -5.27
CA GLY A 108 -2.25 11.59 -3.90
C GLY A 108 -1.72 10.60 -2.85
N ILE A 109 -0.87 9.63 -3.24
CA ILE A 109 -0.22 8.69 -2.32
C ILE A 109 1.00 9.41 -1.75
N THR A 110 0.95 9.78 -0.47
CA THR A 110 2.03 10.52 0.19
C THR A 110 2.94 9.63 1.04
N THR A 111 2.55 8.38 1.26
CA THR A 111 3.32 7.37 1.99
C THR A 111 3.14 6.02 1.32
N LEU A 112 4.20 5.22 1.30
CA LEU A 112 4.16 3.86 0.77
C LEU A 112 5.09 2.91 1.52
N ARG A 113 4.82 1.60 1.34
CA ARG A 113 5.68 0.51 1.81
C ARG A 113 6.27 -0.23 0.60
N GLU A 114 7.59 -0.25 0.51
CA GLU A 114 8.36 -0.95 -0.53
C GLU A 114 8.70 -2.37 -0.05
N HIS A 115 8.19 -3.38 -0.75
CA HIS A 115 8.18 -4.79 -0.33
C HIS A 115 9.32 -5.63 -0.86
N GLY A 116 10.36 -5.00 -1.37
CA GLY A 116 11.59 -5.67 -1.68
C GLY A 116 12.19 -5.30 -3.02
N ALA A 117 13.43 -4.87 -2.96
CA ALA A 117 14.26 -4.55 -4.10
C ALA A 117 15.59 -5.30 -4.04
N ARG A 118 16.27 -5.42 -5.21
CA ARG A 118 17.56 -6.05 -5.27
C ARG A 118 18.64 -5.23 -4.56
N ASN A 119 19.55 -5.90 -3.85
CA ASN A 119 20.73 -5.31 -3.22
C ASN A 119 20.40 -4.11 -2.31
N LYS A 120 20.87 -2.92 -2.66
CA LYS A 120 20.69 -1.67 -1.93
C LYS A 120 19.65 -0.73 -2.55
N VAL A 121 19.00 -1.11 -3.64
CA VAL A 121 18.13 -0.22 -4.43
C VAL A 121 17.08 0.46 -3.56
N GLY A 122 16.29 -0.29 -2.77
CA GLY A 122 15.26 0.27 -1.90
C GLY A 122 15.83 1.26 -0.87
N PHE A 123 16.95 0.92 -0.24
CA PHE A 123 17.62 1.79 0.75
C PHE A 123 18.11 3.10 0.12
N LEU A 124 18.69 3.03 -1.08
CA LEU A 124 19.22 4.20 -1.79
C LEU A 124 18.08 5.11 -2.30
N LEU A 125 16.97 4.56 -2.73
CA LEU A 125 15.76 5.36 -3.05
C LEU A 125 15.27 6.12 -1.82
N LYS A 126 15.15 5.46 -0.66
CA LYS A 126 14.77 6.10 0.59
C LYS A 126 15.77 7.19 1.00
N GLU A 127 17.07 6.93 0.87
CA GLU A 127 18.11 7.92 1.15
C GLU A 127 18.02 9.11 0.18
N GLY A 128 17.80 8.86 -1.11
CA GLY A 128 17.60 9.90 -2.13
C GLY A 128 16.43 10.82 -1.81
N LEU A 129 15.30 10.28 -1.35
CA LEU A 129 14.15 11.04 -0.86
C LEU A 129 14.54 11.90 0.36
N SER A 130 15.20 11.31 1.36
CA SER A 130 15.59 12.02 2.59
C SER A 130 16.56 13.17 2.36
N ARG A 131 17.39 13.05 1.34
CA ARG A 131 18.36 14.09 0.90
C ARG A 131 17.77 15.11 -0.08
N GLY A 132 16.52 14.91 -0.53
CA GLY A 132 15.87 15.74 -1.53
C GLY A 132 16.48 15.63 -2.94
N TYR A 133 17.18 14.54 -3.25
CA TYR A 133 17.71 14.29 -4.61
C TYR A 133 16.64 13.82 -5.58
N ILE A 134 15.60 13.16 -5.05
CA ILE A 134 14.42 12.72 -5.78
C ILE A 134 13.17 13.14 -5.03
N ALA A 135 12.06 13.34 -5.73
CA ALA A 135 10.75 13.63 -5.17
C ALA A 135 9.89 12.35 -5.15
N GLY A 136 9.05 12.20 -4.13
CA GLY A 136 8.15 11.06 -4.01
C GLY A 136 7.48 10.98 -2.63
N PRO A 137 6.64 9.97 -2.41
CA PRO A 137 6.03 9.65 -1.12
C PRO A 137 7.07 9.37 -0.02
N ARG A 138 6.70 9.52 1.24
CA ARG A 138 7.44 8.93 2.35
C ARG A 138 7.52 7.43 2.16
N MET A 139 8.63 6.82 2.52
CA MET A 139 8.91 5.44 2.17
C MET A 139 9.34 4.62 3.38
N GLN A 140 8.63 3.52 3.66
CA GLN A 140 9.14 2.42 4.48
C GLN A 140 9.74 1.36 3.56
N VAL A 141 10.89 0.82 3.93
CA VAL A 141 11.60 -0.19 3.14
C VAL A 141 11.87 -1.45 3.95
N SER A 142 11.67 -2.61 3.33
CA SER A 142 12.14 -3.90 3.84
C SER A 142 13.59 -4.19 3.43
N GLY A 143 14.08 -3.50 2.42
CA GLY A 143 15.33 -3.82 1.74
C GLY A 143 15.16 -5.01 0.79
N ARG A 144 15.85 -6.12 1.03
CA ARG A 144 15.69 -7.36 0.27
C ARG A 144 14.72 -8.29 1.00
N PRO A 145 13.70 -8.86 0.31
CA PRO A 145 12.79 -9.79 0.96
C PRO A 145 13.50 -11.11 1.26
N ILE A 146 13.34 -11.63 2.47
CA ILE A 146 13.92 -12.91 2.89
C ILE A 146 13.19 -14.05 2.17
N THR A 147 13.90 -14.90 1.47
CA THR A 147 13.37 -16.07 0.77
C THR A 147 14.24 -17.29 0.98
N CYS A 148 13.71 -18.50 0.72
CA CYS A 148 14.52 -19.72 0.70
C CYS A 148 15.35 -19.80 -0.59
N THR A 149 16.36 -20.66 -0.62
CA THR A 149 17.18 -20.89 -1.84
C THR A 149 16.29 -21.19 -3.05
N GLY A 150 16.44 -20.38 -4.12
CA GLY A 150 15.61 -20.44 -5.34
C GLY A 150 14.14 -20.09 -5.14
N GLY A 151 13.77 -19.50 -4.02
CA GLY A 151 12.40 -19.11 -3.69
C GLY A 151 11.92 -17.86 -4.45
N HIS A 152 10.68 -17.46 -4.16
CA HIS A 152 10.11 -16.27 -4.78
C HIS A 152 10.97 -15.03 -4.47
N PHE A 153 11.25 -14.20 -5.47
CA PHE A 153 12.12 -13.02 -5.37
C PHE A 153 13.59 -13.30 -4.96
N HIS A 154 14.09 -14.54 -5.16
CA HIS A 154 15.50 -14.88 -4.88
C HIS A 154 16.49 -13.93 -5.59
N MET A 155 16.09 -13.33 -6.72
CA MET A 155 16.88 -12.36 -7.47
C MET A 155 17.18 -11.07 -6.70
N CYS A 156 16.51 -10.84 -5.56
CA CYS A 156 16.81 -9.71 -4.67
C CYS A 156 18.03 -9.96 -3.79
N ASN A 157 18.62 -11.18 -3.78
CA ASN A 157 19.86 -11.55 -3.09
C ASN A 157 19.74 -11.58 -1.53
N GLU A 158 18.62 -12.10 -0.99
CA GLU A 158 18.46 -12.36 0.44
C GLU A 158 17.93 -13.79 0.67
N GLU A 159 18.60 -14.77 0.07
CA GLU A 159 18.32 -16.18 0.32
C GLU A 159 18.84 -16.60 1.71
N ALA A 160 18.02 -17.34 2.45
CA ALA A 160 18.36 -17.86 3.77
C ALA A 160 17.57 -19.14 4.05
N ASP A 161 18.27 -20.20 4.42
CA ASP A 161 17.70 -21.48 4.79
C ASP A 161 18.01 -21.83 6.25
N GLY A 162 17.00 -22.30 6.95
CA GLY A 162 17.08 -22.62 8.39
C GLY A 162 17.14 -21.41 9.32
N PRO A 163 16.76 -21.61 10.59
CA PRO A 163 16.58 -20.53 11.57
C PRO A 163 17.83 -19.68 11.80
N GLY A 164 19.02 -20.26 11.68
CA GLY A 164 20.30 -19.55 11.91
C GLY A 164 20.62 -18.51 10.84
N GLU A 165 20.42 -18.85 9.57
CA GLU A 165 20.64 -17.93 8.46
C GLU A 165 19.57 -16.84 8.40
N ILE A 166 18.32 -17.19 8.65
CA ILE A 166 17.19 -16.26 8.71
C ILE A 166 17.45 -15.18 9.78
N ARG A 167 17.85 -15.54 11.00
CA ARG A 167 18.22 -14.54 12.04
C ARG A 167 19.37 -13.64 11.59
N ARG A 168 20.37 -14.19 10.88
CA ARG A 168 21.48 -13.41 10.34
C ARG A 168 20.98 -12.40 9.29
N SER A 169 20.09 -12.80 8.41
CA SER A 169 19.46 -11.94 7.40
C SER A 169 18.65 -10.82 8.04
N VAL A 170 17.80 -11.11 9.03
CA VAL A 170 17.07 -10.10 9.79
C VAL A 170 18.02 -9.07 10.39
N ARG A 171 19.07 -9.49 11.10
CA ARG A 171 20.07 -8.58 11.71
C ARG A 171 20.78 -7.72 10.67
N ARG A 172 21.13 -8.30 9.54
CA ARG A 172 21.78 -7.58 8.42
C ARG A 172 20.86 -6.51 7.86
N LEU A 173 19.61 -6.83 7.54
CA LEU A 173 18.64 -5.89 7.00
C LEU A 173 18.32 -4.77 7.99
N VAL A 174 18.15 -5.06 9.27
CA VAL A 174 17.98 -4.05 10.33
C VAL A 174 19.20 -3.13 10.43
N HIS A 175 20.42 -3.69 10.39
CA HIS A 175 21.66 -2.91 10.40
C HIS A 175 21.77 -2.00 9.16
N GLU A 176 21.26 -2.43 8.01
CA GLU A 176 21.21 -1.67 6.77
C GLU A 176 20.14 -0.59 6.72
N GLY A 177 19.22 -0.56 7.69
CA GLY A 177 18.19 0.48 7.84
C GLY A 177 16.79 0.05 7.42
N ALA A 178 16.46 -1.25 7.42
CA ALA A 178 15.10 -1.73 7.17
C ALA A 178 14.12 -1.18 8.23
N ASP A 179 12.97 -0.70 7.77
CA ASP A 179 11.91 -0.22 8.65
C ASP A 179 11.07 -1.37 9.20
N TYR A 180 10.93 -2.43 8.44
CA TYR A 180 10.22 -3.66 8.73
C TYR A 180 10.87 -4.82 7.96
N LEU A 181 10.43 -6.07 8.18
CA LEU A 181 10.96 -7.24 7.48
C LEU A 181 9.90 -7.84 6.56
N LYS A 182 10.29 -8.15 5.29
CA LYS A 182 9.44 -8.87 4.33
C LYS A 182 9.97 -10.29 4.16
N ILE A 183 9.06 -11.27 4.19
CA ILE A 183 9.35 -12.70 4.06
C ILE A 183 8.52 -13.28 2.93
N MET A 184 9.13 -14.04 2.04
CA MET A 184 8.44 -14.77 0.97
C MET A 184 8.04 -16.16 1.47
N ALA A 185 6.92 -16.23 2.23
CA ALA A 185 6.50 -17.45 2.90
C ALA A 185 5.89 -18.51 1.97
N SER A 186 5.58 -18.15 0.71
CA SER A 186 5.18 -19.09 -0.34
C SER A 186 5.86 -18.77 -1.67
N GLY A 187 5.73 -19.67 -2.64
CA GLY A 187 6.04 -19.38 -4.04
C GLY A 187 5.14 -18.27 -4.60
N GLY A 188 5.51 -17.72 -5.75
CA GLY A 188 4.81 -16.65 -6.43
C GLY A 188 4.99 -16.70 -7.94
N GLY A 189 5.10 -15.52 -8.60
CA GLY A 189 5.30 -15.43 -10.05
C GLY A 189 6.73 -15.72 -10.52
N THR A 190 7.69 -15.93 -9.63
CA THR A 190 9.07 -16.28 -10.00
C THR A 190 9.11 -17.70 -10.57
N ALA A 191 9.74 -17.85 -11.74
CA ALA A 191 9.87 -19.14 -12.43
C ALA A 191 10.53 -20.19 -11.52
N GLY A 192 9.99 -21.40 -11.53
CA GLY A 192 10.48 -22.51 -10.71
C GLY A 192 9.89 -22.56 -9.30
N THR A 193 9.13 -21.55 -8.86
CA THR A 193 8.42 -21.58 -7.57
C THR A 193 6.98 -22.08 -7.73
N ILE A 194 6.39 -22.60 -6.65
CA ILE A 194 5.02 -23.11 -6.63
C ILE A 194 4.18 -22.23 -5.70
N PRO A 195 3.28 -21.39 -6.26
CA PRO A 195 2.49 -20.43 -5.45
C PRO A 195 1.67 -21.10 -4.33
N GLY A 196 1.10 -22.28 -4.58
CA GLY A 196 0.28 -23.04 -3.62
C GLY A 196 1.08 -23.85 -2.58
N ARG A 197 2.40 -23.60 -2.42
CA ARG A 197 3.25 -24.29 -1.43
C ARG A 197 3.97 -23.29 -0.52
N ALA A 198 4.07 -23.64 0.75
CA ALA A 198 4.88 -22.89 1.71
C ALA A 198 6.38 -23.04 1.40
N SER A 199 7.12 -21.92 1.51
CA SER A 199 8.58 -21.88 1.31
C SER A 199 9.36 -22.20 2.60
N PHE A 200 8.77 -21.94 3.77
CA PHE A 200 9.40 -22.07 5.07
C PHE A 200 8.58 -22.96 6.03
N SER A 201 9.25 -23.59 6.97
CA SER A 201 8.64 -24.22 8.14
C SER A 201 8.17 -23.18 9.16
N VAL A 202 7.36 -23.59 10.13
CA VAL A 202 6.96 -22.72 11.27
C VAL A 202 8.18 -22.26 12.05
N GLU A 203 9.15 -23.12 12.29
CA GLU A 203 10.38 -22.79 13.04
C GLU A 203 11.20 -21.71 12.34
N GLU A 204 11.29 -21.74 11.02
CA GLU A 204 11.99 -20.74 10.21
C GLU A 204 11.26 -19.40 10.24
N LEU A 205 9.95 -19.38 10.03
CA LEU A 205 9.14 -18.16 10.13
C LEU A 205 9.18 -17.57 11.54
N HIS A 206 9.07 -18.40 12.57
CA HIS A 206 9.21 -17.97 13.97
C HIS A 206 10.58 -17.35 14.25
N ALA A 207 11.66 -17.89 13.65
CA ALA A 207 12.99 -17.32 13.78
C ALA A 207 13.08 -15.90 13.19
N ALA A 208 12.42 -15.67 12.04
CA ALA A 208 12.35 -14.35 11.42
C ALA A 208 11.54 -13.35 12.26
N VAL A 209 10.32 -13.74 12.66
CA VAL A 209 9.40 -12.90 13.43
C VAL A 209 9.99 -12.55 14.80
N HIS A 210 10.44 -13.55 15.56
CA HIS A 210 11.03 -13.35 16.88
C HIS A 210 12.25 -12.41 16.83
N GLU A 211 13.13 -12.60 15.84
CA GLU A 211 14.32 -11.74 15.70
C GLU A 211 13.95 -10.31 15.27
N ALA A 212 12.97 -10.14 14.38
CA ALA A 212 12.45 -8.83 13.99
C ALA A 212 11.85 -8.08 15.18
N HIS A 213 10.98 -8.74 15.95
CA HIS A 213 10.37 -8.17 17.16
C HIS A 213 11.40 -7.79 18.24
N HIS A 214 12.51 -8.54 18.36
CA HIS A 214 13.62 -8.17 19.24
C HIS A 214 14.23 -6.81 18.87
N PHE A 215 14.18 -6.41 17.59
CA PHE A 215 14.59 -5.10 17.09
C PHE A 215 13.43 -4.10 16.95
N HIS A 216 12.27 -4.40 17.52
CA HIS A 216 11.05 -3.58 17.39
C HIS A 216 10.65 -3.32 15.93
N LYS A 217 10.82 -4.33 15.06
CA LYS A 217 10.44 -4.28 13.65
C LYS A 217 9.23 -5.16 13.40
N LEU A 218 8.25 -4.61 12.67
CA LEU A 218 7.11 -5.36 12.18
C LEU A 218 7.54 -6.32 11.06
N THR A 219 6.75 -7.35 10.84
CA THR A 219 6.96 -8.37 9.83
C THR A 219 5.79 -8.45 8.87
N ALA A 220 6.07 -8.64 7.57
CA ALA A 220 5.07 -8.88 6.54
C ALA A 220 5.43 -10.14 5.76
N ALA A 221 4.46 -11.02 5.49
CA ALA A 221 4.69 -12.26 4.78
C ALA A 221 3.86 -12.35 3.50
N HIS A 222 4.53 -12.65 2.38
CA HIS A 222 3.88 -13.04 1.13
C HIS A 222 3.26 -14.44 1.32
N CYS A 223 1.94 -14.53 1.37
CA CYS A 223 1.20 -15.74 1.67
C CYS A 223 0.11 -15.99 0.62
N ARG A 224 0.44 -16.69 -0.46
CA ARG A 224 -0.55 -17.19 -1.42
C ARG A 224 -1.08 -18.56 -1.00
N ALA A 225 -0.16 -19.47 -0.65
CA ALA A 225 -0.52 -20.81 -0.21
C ALA A 225 -1.25 -20.82 1.13
N LYS A 226 -2.34 -21.57 1.24
CA LYS A 226 -3.05 -21.78 2.50
C LYS A 226 -2.11 -22.34 3.59
N GLU A 227 -1.23 -23.26 3.23
CA GLU A 227 -0.20 -23.80 4.12
C GLU A 227 0.74 -22.69 4.65
N SER A 228 1.15 -21.73 3.80
CA SER A 228 2.01 -20.62 4.22
C SER A 228 1.26 -19.66 5.15
N MET A 229 -0.03 -19.43 4.92
CA MET A 229 -0.87 -18.64 5.81
C MET A 229 -0.96 -19.27 7.20
N GLN A 230 -1.24 -20.57 7.29
CA GLN A 230 -1.29 -21.33 8.56
C GLN A 230 0.02 -21.22 9.33
N ARG A 231 1.15 -21.43 8.67
CA ARG A 231 2.49 -21.35 9.28
C ARG A 231 2.84 -19.93 9.70
N ALA A 232 2.45 -18.91 8.92
CA ALA A 232 2.68 -17.49 9.25
C ALA A 232 1.87 -17.06 10.49
N VAL A 233 0.60 -17.49 10.60
CA VAL A 233 -0.22 -17.29 11.81
C VAL A 233 0.44 -17.93 13.03
N GLU A 234 0.86 -19.19 12.92
CA GLU A 234 1.50 -19.93 14.01
C GLU A 234 2.85 -19.29 14.44
N ALA A 235 3.57 -18.71 13.49
CA ALA A 235 4.83 -18.00 13.74
C ALA A 235 4.65 -16.59 14.34
N GLY A 236 3.42 -16.04 14.34
CA GLY A 236 3.12 -14.71 14.91
C GLY A 236 3.43 -13.55 13.99
N ILE A 237 3.22 -13.70 12.66
CA ILE A 237 3.40 -12.61 11.68
C ILE A 237 2.49 -11.42 11.99
N ASP A 238 2.94 -10.18 11.77
CA ASP A 238 2.14 -8.98 12.01
C ASP A 238 1.20 -8.64 10.85
N LEU A 239 1.65 -8.83 9.59
CA LEU A 239 0.89 -8.52 8.40
C LEU A 239 0.99 -9.66 7.37
N MET A 240 -0.14 -10.07 6.82
CA MET A 240 -0.25 -11.09 5.78
C MET A 240 -0.61 -10.43 4.45
N GLU A 241 0.24 -10.65 3.45
CA GLU A 241 0.04 -10.17 2.09
C GLU A 241 -0.73 -11.21 1.28
N HIS A 242 -1.59 -10.74 0.40
CA HIS A 242 -2.42 -11.49 -0.54
C HIS A 242 -3.50 -12.34 0.14
N ALA A 243 -3.18 -13.22 1.05
CA ALA A 243 -4.14 -14.10 1.74
C ALA A 243 -5.09 -14.83 0.76
N GLU A 244 -4.52 -15.57 -0.21
CA GLU A 244 -5.30 -16.15 -1.32
C GLU A 244 -5.96 -17.48 -1.01
N PHE A 245 -5.61 -18.18 0.07
CA PHE A 245 -6.08 -19.54 0.39
C PHE A 245 -5.82 -20.53 -0.76
N LEU A 246 -4.68 -20.40 -1.45
CA LEU A 246 -4.33 -21.21 -2.60
C LEU A 246 -3.84 -22.60 -2.16
N ASP A 247 -4.44 -23.65 -2.72
CA ASP A 247 -3.97 -25.03 -2.55
C ASP A 247 -2.89 -25.40 -3.59
N PRO A 248 -2.14 -26.49 -3.40
CA PRO A 248 -1.10 -26.93 -4.35
C PRO A 248 -1.59 -27.22 -5.77
N ASP A 249 -2.90 -27.46 -5.97
CA ASP A 249 -3.54 -27.63 -7.27
C ASP A 249 -3.97 -26.31 -7.94
N HIS A 250 -3.49 -25.18 -7.40
CA HIS A 250 -3.80 -23.82 -7.84
C HIS A 250 -5.28 -23.41 -7.74
N GLN A 251 -6.06 -24.09 -6.88
CA GLN A 251 -7.43 -23.69 -6.58
C GLN A 251 -7.48 -22.89 -5.28
N MET A 252 -8.18 -21.77 -5.29
CA MET A 252 -8.49 -21.00 -4.08
C MET A 252 -9.62 -21.71 -3.32
N ARG A 253 -9.34 -22.13 -2.08
CA ARG A 253 -10.33 -22.76 -1.19
C ARG A 253 -10.28 -22.10 0.17
N PHE A 254 -11.24 -21.22 0.39
CA PHE A 254 -11.37 -20.53 1.66
C PHE A 254 -11.47 -21.50 2.84
N ASP A 255 -10.76 -21.18 3.90
CA ASP A 255 -10.70 -21.96 5.13
C ASP A 255 -11.20 -21.07 6.30
N PRO A 256 -12.43 -21.28 6.81
CA PRO A 256 -13.01 -20.44 7.85
C PRO A 256 -12.25 -20.55 9.19
N ASP A 257 -11.76 -21.75 9.53
CA ASP A 257 -11.01 -21.96 10.78
C ASP A 257 -9.68 -21.19 10.76
N LEU A 258 -9.04 -21.09 9.60
CA LEU A 258 -7.84 -20.27 9.43
C LEU A 258 -8.17 -18.78 9.50
N ALA A 259 -9.27 -18.33 8.89
CA ALA A 259 -9.71 -16.95 8.96
C ALA A 259 -10.03 -16.52 10.40
N ASP A 260 -10.70 -17.40 11.18
CA ASP A 260 -10.95 -17.18 12.61
C ASP A 260 -9.64 -17.03 13.40
N LYS A 261 -8.64 -17.87 13.15
CA LYS A 261 -7.32 -17.76 13.79
C LYS A 261 -6.60 -16.47 13.42
N MET A 262 -6.68 -16.04 12.14
CA MET A 262 -6.11 -14.76 11.72
C MET A 262 -6.76 -13.59 12.48
N ALA A 263 -8.08 -13.63 12.68
CA ALA A 263 -8.82 -12.64 13.45
C ALA A 263 -8.49 -12.68 14.95
N GLU A 264 -8.38 -13.86 15.55
CA GLU A 264 -7.97 -14.04 16.96
C GLU A 264 -6.56 -13.53 17.24
N CYS A 265 -5.65 -13.71 16.28
CA CYS A 265 -4.27 -13.22 16.36
C CYS A 265 -4.14 -11.73 15.96
N ASP A 266 -5.24 -11.06 15.61
CA ASP A 266 -5.31 -9.64 15.26
C ASP A 266 -4.38 -9.24 14.10
N ILE A 267 -4.18 -10.16 13.13
CA ILE A 267 -3.26 -10.00 12.00
C ILE A 267 -3.80 -8.95 11.02
N TRP A 268 -2.93 -8.06 10.56
CA TRP A 268 -3.22 -7.16 9.43
C TRP A 268 -3.22 -7.94 8.11
N ILE A 269 -4.10 -7.57 7.18
CA ILE A 269 -4.24 -8.25 5.89
C ILE A 269 -4.15 -7.22 4.77
N SER A 270 -3.21 -7.42 3.85
CA SER A 270 -3.12 -6.64 2.62
C SER A 270 -3.48 -7.54 1.42
N PRO A 271 -4.74 -7.51 0.96
CA PRO A 271 -5.24 -8.48 -0.02
C PRO A 271 -4.74 -8.23 -1.44
N THR A 272 -4.20 -7.03 -1.74
CA THR A 272 -3.70 -6.63 -3.07
C THR A 272 -4.67 -7.01 -4.19
N LEU A 273 -5.92 -6.59 -4.06
CA LEU A 273 -7.02 -7.09 -4.91
C LEU A 273 -6.80 -6.80 -6.39
N GLN A 274 -6.31 -5.60 -6.76
CA GLN A 274 -6.08 -5.25 -8.16
C GLN A 274 -5.07 -6.16 -8.85
N ALA A 275 -4.07 -6.67 -8.12
CA ALA A 275 -3.05 -7.55 -8.66
C ALA A 275 -3.66 -8.88 -9.17
N TRP A 276 -4.49 -9.49 -8.34
CA TRP A 276 -5.05 -10.81 -8.62
C TRP A 276 -6.31 -10.78 -9.47
N THR A 277 -6.99 -9.64 -9.53
CA THR A 277 -8.12 -9.42 -10.44
C THR A 277 -7.68 -8.90 -11.81
N GLN A 278 -6.45 -8.40 -11.93
CA GLN A 278 -5.98 -7.64 -13.10
C GLN A 278 -6.92 -6.46 -13.43
N TYR A 279 -7.33 -5.74 -12.38
CA TYR A 279 -8.42 -4.77 -12.46
C TYR A 279 -8.14 -3.65 -13.46
N GLY A 280 -6.90 -3.18 -13.58
CA GLY A 280 -6.52 -2.18 -14.58
C GLY A 280 -6.84 -2.62 -16.02
N ARG A 281 -6.61 -3.91 -16.36
CA ARG A 281 -6.97 -4.45 -17.67
C ARG A 281 -8.48 -4.58 -17.84
N ILE A 282 -9.22 -4.94 -16.79
CA ILE A 282 -10.69 -4.95 -16.81
C ILE A 282 -11.21 -3.54 -17.11
N VAL A 283 -10.74 -2.51 -16.42
CA VAL A 283 -11.14 -1.10 -16.64
C VAL A 283 -10.84 -0.63 -18.05
N GLU A 284 -9.69 -0.97 -18.61
CA GLU A 284 -9.34 -0.66 -20.01
C GLU A 284 -10.32 -1.29 -21.00
N LEU A 285 -10.61 -2.58 -20.84
CA LEU A 285 -11.52 -3.30 -21.74
C LEU A 285 -12.98 -2.83 -21.59
N GLU A 286 -13.41 -2.49 -20.40
CA GLU A 286 -14.74 -1.91 -20.14
C GLU A 286 -14.88 -0.54 -20.79
N SER A 287 -13.84 0.29 -20.76
CA SER A 287 -13.84 1.58 -21.46
C SER A 287 -14.05 1.40 -22.98
N LYS A 288 -13.31 0.47 -23.60
CA LYS A 288 -13.49 0.12 -25.01
C LYS A 288 -14.90 -0.41 -25.30
N GLN A 289 -15.48 -1.18 -24.39
CA GLN A 289 -16.84 -1.70 -24.53
C GLN A 289 -17.88 -0.57 -24.54
N VAL A 290 -17.70 0.44 -23.69
CA VAL A 290 -18.59 1.63 -23.65
C VAL A 290 -18.48 2.45 -24.93
N GLU A 291 -17.30 2.52 -25.55
CA GLU A 291 -17.05 3.23 -26.81
C GLU A 291 -17.46 2.44 -28.06
N ASP A 292 -18.00 1.22 -27.89
CA ASP A 292 -18.36 0.26 -28.95
C ASP A 292 -17.13 -0.16 -29.81
N ASP A 293 -15.95 -0.15 -29.23
CA ASP A 293 -14.65 -0.48 -29.86
C ASP A 293 -13.98 -1.71 -29.19
N LEU A 294 -14.77 -2.74 -28.86
CA LEU A 294 -14.25 -3.95 -28.21
C LEU A 294 -14.27 -5.15 -29.19
N PRO A 295 -13.12 -5.59 -29.74
CA PRO A 295 -13.04 -6.77 -30.58
C PRO A 295 -13.49 -8.04 -29.87
N GLU A 296 -13.99 -9.05 -30.60
CA GLU A 296 -14.53 -10.28 -30.04
C GLU A 296 -13.53 -11.04 -29.14
N PHE A 297 -12.24 -11.05 -29.51
CA PHE A 297 -11.22 -11.68 -28.69
C PHE A 297 -10.99 -10.94 -27.34
N GLU A 298 -11.04 -9.59 -27.34
CA GLU A 298 -10.94 -8.78 -26.11
C GLU A 298 -12.22 -8.90 -25.27
N ALA A 299 -13.39 -9.07 -25.87
CA ALA A 299 -14.63 -9.36 -25.15
C ALA A 299 -14.54 -10.72 -24.43
N SER A 300 -13.97 -11.74 -25.09
CA SER A 300 -13.70 -13.04 -24.44
C SER A 300 -12.67 -12.95 -23.33
N GLU A 301 -11.62 -12.14 -23.52
CA GLU A 301 -10.63 -11.84 -22.47
C GLU A 301 -11.30 -11.18 -21.26
N LEU A 302 -12.11 -10.14 -21.46
CA LEU A 302 -12.83 -9.44 -20.39
C LEU A 302 -13.73 -10.40 -19.61
N GLN A 303 -14.47 -11.27 -20.28
CA GLN A 303 -15.31 -12.26 -19.62
C GLN A 303 -14.47 -13.22 -18.72
N SER A 304 -13.32 -13.67 -19.22
CA SER A 304 -12.40 -14.53 -18.47
C SER A 304 -11.78 -13.83 -17.26
N LEU A 305 -11.39 -12.56 -17.44
CA LEU A 305 -10.84 -11.73 -16.36
C LEU A 305 -11.87 -11.51 -15.24
N ARG A 306 -13.10 -11.14 -15.60
CA ARG A 306 -14.20 -10.95 -14.65
C ARG A 306 -14.51 -12.22 -13.85
N ALA A 307 -14.54 -13.39 -14.50
CA ALA A 307 -14.79 -14.66 -13.82
C ALA A 307 -13.69 -15.00 -12.82
N ARG A 308 -12.43 -14.72 -13.15
CA ARG A 308 -11.30 -14.91 -12.21
C ARG A 308 -11.32 -13.90 -11.07
N ALA A 309 -11.62 -12.65 -11.38
CA ALA A 309 -11.78 -11.59 -10.41
C ALA A 309 -12.87 -11.94 -9.39
N GLU A 310 -14.04 -12.40 -9.85
CA GLU A 310 -15.15 -12.78 -8.98
C GLU A 310 -14.76 -13.90 -8.00
N THR A 311 -13.98 -14.89 -8.45
CA THR A 311 -13.46 -15.95 -7.55
C THR A 311 -12.61 -15.35 -6.41
N ARG A 312 -11.77 -14.36 -6.72
CA ARG A 312 -10.92 -13.68 -5.73
C ARG A 312 -11.73 -12.80 -4.78
N LEU A 313 -12.69 -12.06 -5.32
CA LEU A 313 -13.57 -11.18 -4.54
C LEU A 313 -14.46 -11.99 -3.61
N GLU A 314 -14.93 -13.15 -4.04
CA GLU A 314 -15.72 -14.05 -3.18
C GLU A 314 -14.91 -14.56 -1.98
N VAL A 315 -13.63 -14.92 -2.16
CA VAL A 315 -12.73 -15.26 -1.04
C VAL A 315 -12.61 -14.07 -0.07
N MET A 316 -12.49 -12.85 -0.60
CA MET A 316 -12.40 -11.66 0.24
C MET A 316 -13.71 -11.38 1.00
N ARG A 317 -14.89 -11.51 0.36
CA ARG A 317 -16.20 -11.36 1.05
C ARG A 317 -16.33 -12.37 2.20
N ARG A 318 -15.99 -13.62 1.96
CA ARG A 318 -15.98 -14.66 3.01
C ARG A 318 -15.00 -14.34 4.12
N MET A 319 -13.82 -13.83 3.80
CA MET A 319 -12.84 -13.43 4.81
C MET A 319 -13.38 -12.29 5.69
N LEU A 320 -14.13 -11.34 5.14
CA LEU A 320 -14.77 -10.25 5.89
C LEU A 320 -15.91 -10.71 6.83
N GLU A 321 -16.41 -11.92 6.69
CA GLU A 321 -17.34 -12.53 7.67
C GLU A 321 -16.64 -12.90 8.99
N HIS A 322 -15.32 -13.10 8.95
CA HIS A 322 -14.47 -13.53 10.06
C HIS A 322 -13.52 -12.41 10.56
N CYS A 323 -12.91 -11.68 9.64
CA CYS A 323 -11.92 -10.65 9.94
C CYS A 323 -12.55 -9.25 9.96
N LYS A 324 -12.05 -8.39 10.84
CA LYS A 324 -12.53 -7.00 10.93
C LYS A 324 -12.07 -6.18 9.72
N MET A 325 -12.94 -5.33 9.18
CA MET A 325 -12.59 -4.37 8.12
C MET A 325 -11.43 -3.45 8.52
N GLU A 326 -11.34 -3.10 9.81
CA GLU A 326 -10.27 -2.29 10.39
C GLU A 326 -8.90 -2.99 10.41
N ARG A 327 -8.80 -4.23 9.93
CA ARG A 327 -7.52 -4.95 9.74
C ARG A 327 -7.14 -5.09 8.26
N ILE A 328 -7.90 -4.48 7.35
CA ILE A 328 -7.62 -4.54 5.91
C ILE A 328 -6.84 -3.30 5.48
N VAL A 329 -5.68 -3.52 4.90
CA VAL A 329 -4.74 -2.51 4.40
C VAL A 329 -4.68 -2.61 2.88
N PRO A 330 -5.08 -1.59 2.12
CA PRO A 330 -4.94 -1.63 0.66
C PRO A 330 -3.47 -1.58 0.26
N GLY A 331 -3.14 -2.29 -0.80
CA GLY A 331 -1.81 -2.33 -1.38
C GLY A 331 -1.88 -2.68 -2.85
N THR A 332 -1.20 -1.91 -3.68
CA THR A 332 -1.34 -2.02 -5.13
C THR A 332 -0.60 -3.20 -5.74
N ASP A 333 0.47 -3.67 -5.09
CA ASP A 333 1.46 -4.57 -5.69
C ASP A 333 2.07 -4.02 -7.00
N SER A 334 2.06 -2.68 -7.15
CA SER A 334 2.56 -1.98 -8.33
C SER A 334 4.02 -2.32 -8.62
N GLY A 335 4.34 -2.41 -9.90
CA GLY A 335 5.64 -2.85 -10.41
C GLY A 335 5.66 -4.30 -10.88
N VAL A 336 4.78 -5.15 -10.37
CA VAL A 336 4.67 -6.57 -10.73
C VAL A 336 3.78 -6.75 -11.96
N GLY A 337 4.21 -7.57 -12.93
CA GLY A 337 3.42 -7.81 -14.14
C GLY A 337 3.04 -6.51 -14.85
N SER A 338 1.74 -6.31 -15.08
CA SER A 338 1.19 -5.09 -15.73
C SER A 338 0.59 -4.10 -14.71
N LEU A 339 1.02 -4.14 -13.45
CA LEU A 339 0.49 -3.27 -12.39
C LEU A 339 1.20 -1.92 -12.39
N CYS A 340 0.59 -0.94 -13.04
CA CYS A 340 1.11 0.42 -13.13
C CYS A 340 1.04 1.15 -11.78
N PHE A 341 1.89 2.18 -11.64
CA PHE A 341 1.92 3.04 -10.46
C PHE A 341 0.83 4.13 -10.51
N GLY A 342 0.39 4.59 -9.33
CA GLY A 342 -0.60 5.67 -9.23
C GLY A 342 -2.06 5.22 -9.14
N HIS A 343 -2.33 3.91 -9.04
CA HIS A 343 -3.69 3.36 -9.09
C HIS A 343 -4.13 2.67 -7.80
N LEU A 344 -3.89 3.29 -6.64
CA LEU A 344 -4.43 2.78 -5.37
C LEU A 344 -5.98 2.84 -5.35
N ASP A 345 -6.57 3.76 -6.11
CA ASP A 345 -8.01 3.85 -6.29
C ASP A 345 -8.63 2.53 -6.80
N TYR A 346 -7.92 1.72 -7.56
CA TYR A 346 -8.41 0.43 -8.04
C TYR A 346 -8.61 -0.57 -6.89
N ASP A 347 -7.67 -0.66 -5.94
CA ASP A 347 -7.87 -1.46 -4.74
C ASP A 347 -9.05 -0.97 -3.91
N LEU A 348 -9.20 0.35 -3.76
CA LEU A 348 -10.31 0.93 -2.99
C LEU A 348 -11.66 0.71 -3.64
N ARG A 349 -11.75 0.73 -4.97
CA ARG A 349 -12.97 0.34 -5.72
C ARG A 349 -13.33 -1.11 -5.46
N LEU A 350 -12.35 -2.02 -5.50
CA LEU A 350 -12.55 -3.44 -5.21
C LEU A 350 -12.93 -3.69 -3.75
N LEU A 351 -12.40 -2.90 -2.79
CA LEU A 351 -12.86 -2.96 -1.40
C LEU A 351 -14.34 -2.55 -1.27
N VAL A 352 -14.78 -1.54 -2.03
CA VAL A 352 -16.22 -1.18 -2.06
C VAL A 352 -17.06 -2.30 -2.68
N GLU A 353 -16.57 -2.97 -3.72
CA GLU A 353 -17.25 -4.10 -4.37
C GLU A 353 -17.42 -5.31 -3.43
N VAL A 354 -16.51 -5.53 -2.50
CA VAL A 354 -16.61 -6.61 -1.51
C VAL A 354 -17.35 -6.22 -0.22
N GLY A 355 -17.87 -4.97 -0.12
CA GLY A 355 -18.79 -4.58 0.95
C GLY A 355 -18.35 -3.40 1.82
N PHE A 356 -17.21 -2.76 1.56
CA PHE A 356 -16.86 -1.50 2.23
C PHE A 356 -17.75 -0.37 1.73
N THR A 357 -18.12 0.56 2.61
CA THR A 357 -18.58 1.87 2.16
C THR A 357 -17.40 2.68 1.60
N PRO A 358 -17.61 3.68 0.70
CA PRO A 358 -16.54 4.53 0.22
C PRO A 358 -15.72 5.21 1.34
N GLY A 359 -16.40 5.62 2.43
CA GLY A 359 -15.72 6.19 3.60
C GLY A 359 -14.84 5.17 4.33
N GLU A 360 -15.24 3.91 4.46
CA GLU A 360 -14.42 2.83 5.05
C GLU A 360 -13.23 2.51 4.16
N ALA A 361 -13.40 2.46 2.85
CA ALA A 361 -12.31 2.27 1.91
C ALA A 361 -11.27 3.41 2.01
N LEU A 362 -11.72 4.67 2.13
CA LEU A 362 -10.81 5.80 2.36
C LEU A 362 -10.07 5.67 3.71
N LEU A 363 -10.75 5.26 4.79
CA LEU A 363 -10.12 5.03 6.09
C LEU A 363 -9.07 3.91 6.02
N SER A 364 -9.29 2.85 5.23
CA SER A 364 -8.29 1.79 5.05
C SER A 364 -7.02 2.30 4.40
N ALA A 365 -7.11 3.24 3.46
CA ALA A 365 -5.96 3.85 2.78
C ALA A 365 -5.34 5.04 3.53
N THR A 366 -5.82 5.36 4.73
CA THR A 366 -5.32 6.49 5.52
C THR A 366 -5.00 6.05 6.95
N ARG A 367 -5.92 6.21 7.90
CA ARG A 367 -5.72 5.89 9.32
C ARG A 367 -5.35 4.43 9.55
N ILE A 368 -6.10 3.50 8.97
CA ILE A 368 -5.90 2.06 9.17
C ILE A 368 -4.54 1.62 8.64
N SER A 369 -4.16 2.09 7.44
CA SER A 369 -2.80 1.84 6.91
C SER A 369 -1.73 2.45 7.81
N ALA A 370 -1.92 3.66 8.34
CA ALA A 370 -0.96 4.27 9.25
C ALA A 370 -0.78 3.43 10.53
N GLU A 371 -1.86 2.92 11.12
CA GLU A 371 -1.84 2.01 12.28
C GLU A 371 -1.09 0.71 11.95
N ALA A 372 -1.40 0.08 10.81
CA ALA A 372 -0.75 -1.15 10.36
C ALA A 372 0.76 -0.99 10.08
N LEU A 373 1.17 0.20 9.67
CA LEU A 373 2.56 0.53 9.38
C LEU A 373 3.33 1.06 10.62
N GLY A 374 2.64 1.28 11.75
CA GLY A 374 3.22 1.84 12.96
C GLY A 374 3.64 3.31 12.84
N ILE A 375 2.93 4.09 12.02
CA ILE A 375 3.20 5.52 11.77
C ILE A 375 2.01 6.42 12.12
N GLU A 376 0.99 5.90 12.78
CA GLU A 376 -0.25 6.58 13.14
C GLU A 376 -0.04 7.79 14.05
N ARG A 377 1.08 7.86 14.75
CA ARG A 377 1.44 9.01 15.57
C ARG A 377 1.61 10.30 14.75
N ASP A 378 2.16 10.16 13.54
CA ASP A 378 2.52 11.31 12.70
C ASP A 378 1.62 11.45 11.45
N LEU A 379 0.98 10.39 10.99
CA LEU A 379 0.29 10.31 9.69
C LEU A 379 -1.10 9.66 9.80
N GLY A 380 -1.84 9.62 8.70
CA GLY A 380 -3.10 8.88 8.53
C GLY A 380 -4.37 9.64 8.90
N THR A 381 -4.29 10.73 9.65
CA THR A 381 -5.44 11.59 9.98
C THR A 381 -5.07 13.07 9.94
N ILE A 382 -6.07 13.94 9.78
CA ILE A 382 -5.90 15.40 9.82
C ILE A 382 -6.23 15.88 11.23
N GLU A 383 -5.22 15.85 12.11
CA GLU A 383 -5.34 16.25 13.52
C GLU A 383 -4.16 17.11 13.95
N PRO A 384 -4.36 18.03 14.93
CA PRO A 384 -3.26 18.84 15.46
C PRO A 384 -2.08 17.98 15.95
N GLY A 385 -0.87 18.41 15.59
CA GLY A 385 0.39 17.71 15.91
C GLY A 385 0.90 16.78 14.83
N LYS A 386 0.05 16.29 13.93
CA LYS A 386 0.44 15.41 12.82
C LYS A 386 1.07 16.17 11.66
N VAL A 387 1.81 15.46 10.83
CA VAL A 387 2.42 16.01 9.62
C VAL A 387 1.32 16.37 8.62
N ALA A 388 1.45 17.51 7.96
CA ALA A 388 0.48 18.00 6.98
C ALA A 388 0.70 17.36 5.59
N ASP A 389 0.62 16.02 5.52
CA ASP A 389 0.58 15.28 4.28
C ASP A 389 -0.89 15.11 3.88
N LEU A 390 -1.30 15.77 2.79
CA LEU A 390 -2.69 15.90 2.38
C LEU A 390 -2.83 15.64 0.89
N ALA A 391 -4.00 15.13 0.50
CA ALA A 391 -4.42 15.03 -0.89
C ALA A 391 -5.78 15.70 -1.08
N ALA A 392 -6.02 16.31 -2.21
CA ALA A 392 -7.29 16.95 -2.55
C ALA A 392 -7.84 16.37 -3.84
N PHE A 393 -9.10 15.96 -3.80
CA PHE A 393 -9.78 15.28 -4.89
C PHE A 393 -11.03 16.04 -5.32
N LYS A 394 -11.31 16.03 -6.64
CA LYS A 394 -12.58 16.54 -7.13
C LYS A 394 -13.72 15.62 -6.71
N GLY A 395 -14.82 16.18 -6.22
CA GLY A 395 -15.91 15.40 -5.64
C GLY A 395 -15.70 15.02 -4.16
N ASP A 396 -16.37 13.96 -3.71
CA ASP A 396 -16.36 13.50 -2.32
C ASP A 396 -16.04 12.00 -2.23
N PRO A 397 -14.79 11.59 -1.99
CA PRO A 397 -14.40 10.19 -1.94
C PRO A 397 -15.03 9.42 -0.78
N THR A 398 -15.65 10.08 0.20
CA THR A 398 -16.41 9.40 1.26
C THR A 398 -17.78 8.93 0.79
N LYS A 399 -18.25 9.41 -0.37
CA LYS A 399 -19.55 9.05 -0.97
C LYS A 399 -19.37 8.27 -2.26
N ASP A 400 -18.33 8.60 -3.04
CA ASP A 400 -18.01 7.96 -4.30
C ASP A 400 -16.49 7.77 -4.39
N VAL A 401 -16.05 6.52 -4.29
CA VAL A 401 -14.63 6.16 -4.36
C VAL A 401 -13.98 6.54 -5.70
N LEU A 402 -14.77 6.69 -6.77
CA LEU A 402 -14.28 7.12 -8.09
C LEU A 402 -13.66 8.52 -8.06
N ALA A 403 -14.06 9.37 -7.10
CA ALA A 403 -13.46 10.69 -6.92
C ALA A 403 -11.93 10.64 -6.67
N LEU A 404 -11.40 9.53 -6.18
CA LEU A 404 -9.96 9.34 -5.93
C LEU A 404 -9.10 9.34 -7.20
N SER A 405 -9.69 9.14 -8.38
CA SER A 405 -8.97 9.25 -9.65
C SER A 405 -8.75 10.70 -10.11
N GLU A 406 -9.45 11.69 -9.51
CA GLU A 406 -9.38 13.09 -9.92
C GLU A 406 -8.60 13.93 -8.88
N VAL A 407 -7.29 13.75 -8.84
CA VAL A 407 -6.37 14.51 -7.93
C VAL A 407 -6.26 15.96 -8.41
N VAL A 408 -6.42 16.90 -7.48
CA VAL A 408 -6.33 18.36 -7.73
C VAL A 408 -5.07 18.98 -7.11
N ALA A 409 -4.66 18.46 -5.95
CA ALA A 409 -3.46 18.94 -5.27
C ALA A 409 -2.95 17.89 -4.28
N VAL A 410 -1.63 17.86 -4.11
CA VAL A 410 -0.96 17.01 -3.11
C VAL A 410 -0.02 17.89 -2.29
N PHE A 411 -0.01 17.68 -0.97
CA PHE A 411 0.86 18.38 -0.04
C PHE A 411 1.67 17.38 0.77
N GLN A 412 2.95 17.68 0.95
CA GLN A 412 3.82 16.99 1.89
C GLN A 412 4.39 18.00 2.88
N GLY A 413 4.19 17.77 4.19
CA GLY A 413 4.56 18.73 5.23
C GLY A 413 3.98 20.12 4.98
N GLY A 414 2.77 20.21 4.45
CA GLY A 414 2.07 21.47 4.14
C GLY A 414 2.56 22.20 2.89
N VAL A 415 3.58 21.69 2.21
CA VAL A 415 4.07 22.26 0.94
C VAL A 415 3.39 21.55 -0.22
N ARG A 416 2.82 22.32 -1.15
CA ARG A 416 2.21 21.74 -2.36
C ARG A 416 3.30 21.14 -3.26
N VAL A 417 3.15 19.88 -3.64
CA VAL A 417 4.11 19.10 -4.43
C VAL A 417 3.54 18.63 -5.77
N SER A 418 2.22 18.66 -5.93
CA SER A 418 1.49 18.41 -7.18
C SER A 418 0.20 19.22 -7.25
#